data_c10360490b71879c080e287e552ce634
#
_entry.id   c10360490b71879c080e287e552ce634
#
_cell.length_a   1.000
_cell.length_b   1.000
_cell.length_c   1.000
_cell.angle_alpha   90.00
_cell.angle_beta   90.00
_cell.angle_gamma   90.00
#
_symmetry.space_group_name_H-M   'P 1'
#
loop_
_entity.id
_entity.type
_entity.pdbx_description
1 polymer ?
#
loop_
_entity_poly.entity_id
_entity_poly.type
_entity_poly.pdbx_seq_one_letter_code
_entity_poly.pdbx_strand_id
1 'polypeptide(L)'
;MEKSVMVVGLDDSEHSYYALEWTLEHFFSKSPENSPFKLLIVHAKPSAASAIGLAGPGAADVLPYVDIDLKKIAARVQEKAKETCTAKSVNDVTLEVVEGDARNVLCEAVEKHHASVLVVGSHGYGAIKRAVLGSVSDYCAHHAHCTVMIVKKPKIKH
;
A
#
# COMPACT_ATOMS: atom_id res chain seq x y z
N MET A 1 8.18 -5.96 -25.63
CA MET A 1 7.27 -6.74 -24.77
C MET A 1 6.72 -5.89 -23.65
N GLU A 2 5.43 -5.93 -23.48
CA GLU A 2 4.81 -5.22 -22.38
C GLU A 2 5.19 -5.86 -21.05
N LYS A 3 5.51 -5.01 -20.08
CA LYS A 3 5.81 -5.49 -18.74
C LYS A 3 4.52 -5.79 -17.99
N SER A 4 4.54 -6.83 -17.18
CA SER A 4 3.44 -7.15 -16.28
C SER A 4 3.37 -6.11 -15.15
N VAL A 5 2.17 -5.78 -14.73
CA VAL A 5 1.99 -4.80 -13.65
C VAL A 5 2.13 -5.48 -12.29
N MET A 6 2.95 -4.90 -11.44
CA MET A 6 3.07 -5.27 -10.03
C MET A 6 2.54 -4.12 -9.20
N VAL A 7 1.49 -4.39 -8.42
CA VAL A 7 0.89 -3.41 -7.51
C VAL A 7 1.50 -3.59 -6.13
N VAL A 8 1.94 -2.49 -5.52
CA VAL A 8 2.36 -2.49 -4.12
C VAL A 8 1.38 -1.61 -3.35
N GLY A 9 0.70 -2.21 -2.39
CA GLY A 9 -0.19 -1.48 -1.48
C GLY A 9 0.64 -0.81 -0.39
N LEU A 10 0.46 0.49 -0.22
CA LEU A 10 1.26 1.28 0.71
C LEU A 10 0.36 2.09 1.63
N ASP A 11 0.56 1.94 2.93
CA ASP A 11 -0.02 2.81 3.94
C ASP A 11 1.10 3.46 4.75
N ASP A 12 0.76 4.24 5.78
CA ASP A 12 1.77 4.90 6.60
C ASP A 12 2.24 3.99 7.75
N SER A 13 2.52 2.73 7.41
CA SER A 13 3.06 1.75 8.36
C SER A 13 4.46 1.30 7.96
N GLU A 14 5.27 0.97 8.96
CA GLU A 14 6.62 0.45 8.69
C GLU A 14 6.60 -0.89 7.94
N HIS A 15 5.53 -1.69 8.11
CA HIS A 15 5.39 -2.95 7.39
C HIS A 15 5.21 -2.73 5.89
N SER A 16 4.40 -1.74 5.48
CA SER A 16 4.21 -1.47 4.06
C SER A 16 5.44 -0.81 3.43
N TYR A 17 6.11 0.10 4.14
CA TYR A 17 7.37 0.68 3.65
C TYR A 17 8.45 -0.37 3.50
N TYR A 18 8.56 -1.29 4.45
CA TYR A 18 9.47 -2.42 4.34
C TYR A 18 9.15 -3.29 3.12
N ALA A 19 7.86 -3.56 2.89
CA ALA A 19 7.42 -4.33 1.73
C ALA A 19 7.83 -3.65 0.41
N LEU A 20 7.72 -2.33 0.34
CA LEU A 20 8.17 -1.58 -0.82
C LEU A 20 9.67 -1.71 -1.03
N GLU A 21 10.47 -1.49 0.01
CA GLU A 21 11.92 -1.63 -0.07
C GLU A 21 12.33 -3.04 -0.50
N TRP A 22 11.72 -4.05 0.11
CA TRP A 22 11.99 -5.44 -0.21
C TRP A 22 11.70 -5.73 -1.69
N THR A 23 10.57 -5.23 -2.19
CA THR A 23 10.16 -5.40 -3.58
C THR A 23 11.15 -4.76 -4.54
N LEU A 24 11.57 -3.52 -4.22
CA LEU A 24 12.55 -2.82 -5.05
C LEU A 24 13.89 -3.55 -5.07
N GLU A 25 14.34 -4.06 -3.94
CA GLU A 25 15.61 -4.77 -3.85
C GLU A 25 15.61 -6.10 -4.59
N HIS A 26 14.48 -6.82 -4.58
CA HIS A 26 14.43 -8.17 -5.15
C HIS A 26 14.02 -8.20 -6.62
N PHE A 27 13.27 -7.21 -7.10
CA PHE A 27 12.73 -7.23 -8.46
C PHE A 27 13.21 -6.10 -9.35
N PHE A 28 13.84 -5.07 -8.81
CA PHE A 28 14.22 -3.89 -9.58
C PHE A 28 15.67 -3.44 -9.40
N SER A 29 16.40 -3.96 -8.42
CA SER A 29 17.69 -3.39 -7.99
C SER A 29 18.83 -3.53 -8.99
N LYS A 30 18.92 -4.64 -9.72
CA LYS A 30 20.06 -4.90 -10.59
C LYS A 30 19.96 -4.16 -11.93
N SER A 31 18.77 -4.07 -12.46
CA SER A 31 18.48 -3.40 -13.71
C SER A 31 17.00 -3.04 -13.72
N PRO A 32 16.63 -1.88 -13.16
CA PRO A 32 15.21 -1.50 -13.12
C PRO A 32 14.55 -1.53 -14.50
N GLU A 33 15.29 -1.17 -15.53
CA GLU A 33 14.80 -1.14 -16.91
C GLU A 33 14.53 -2.55 -17.45
N ASN A 34 15.25 -3.53 -16.96
CA ASN A 34 15.14 -4.94 -17.42
C ASN A 34 14.24 -5.78 -16.51
N SER A 35 13.64 -5.18 -15.49
CA SER A 35 12.66 -5.89 -14.69
C SER A 35 11.48 -6.30 -15.56
N PRO A 36 10.93 -7.53 -15.38
CA PRO A 36 9.74 -7.93 -16.13
C PRO A 36 8.47 -7.22 -15.66
N PHE A 37 8.58 -6.41 -14.61
CA PHE A 37 7.44 -5.74 -14.00
C PHE A 37 7.50 -4.23 -14.16
N LYS A 38 6.32 -3.65 -14.31
CA LYS A 38 6.09 -2.21 -14.16
C LYS A 38 5.47 -1.99 -12.77
N LEU A 39 6.03 -1.06 -12.02
CA LEU A 39 5.62 -0.82 -10.64
C LEU A 39 4.48 0.20 -10.55
N LEU A 40 3.40 -0.20 -9.88
CA LEU A 40 2.31 0.69 -9.53
C LEU A 40 2.15 0.67 -8.00
N ILE A 41 2.34 1.82 -7.37
CA ILE A 41 2.13 1.96 -5.93
C ILE A 41 0.73 2.54 -5.72
N VAL A 42 -0.05 1.90 -4.86
CA VAL A 42 -1.43 2.32 -4.55
C VAL A 42 -1.55 2.58 -3.06
N HIS A 43 -1.96 3.80 -2.72
CA HIS A 43 -2.33 4.17 -1.35
C HIS A 43 -3.84 4.35 -1.29
N ALA A 44 -4.48 3.59 -0.41
CA ALA A 44 -5.90 3.75 -0.12
C ALA A 44 -6.08 4.79 0.96
N LYS A 45 -6.74 5.89 0.62
CA LYS A 45 -7.04 6.96 1.57
C LYS A 45 -8.47 6.77 2.06
N PRO A 46 -8.67 6.46 3.36
CA PRO A 46 -10.02 6.35 3.90
C PRO A 46 -10.79 7.66 3.75
N SER A 47 -12.10 7.59 3.61
CA SER A 47 -12.92 8.81 3.69
C SER A 47 -12.94 9.28 5.14
N ALA A 48 -13.08 10.58 5.36
CA ALA A 48 -13.16 11.14 6.71
C ALA A 48 -14.32 10.51 7.50
N ALA A 49 -15.45 10.31 6.85
CA ALA A 49 -16.61 9.67 7.46
C ALA A 49 -16.33 8.23 7.90
N SER A 50 -15.64 7.46 7.05
CA SER A 50 -15.25 6.08 7.40
C SER A 50 -14.24 6.03 8.54
N ALA A 51 -13.29 6.96 8.56
CA ALA A 51 -12.25 7.02 9.60
C ALA A 51 -12.84 7.34 10.97
N ILE A 52 -13.86 8.19 11.01
CA ILE A 52 -14.56 8.52 12.26
C ILE A 52 -15.50 7.38 12.68
N GLY A 53 -15.99 6.62 11.69
CA GLY A 53 -16.97 5.57 11.90
C GLY A 53 -18.36 6.16 12.15
N LEU A 54 -19.22 5.36 12.77
CA LEU A 54 -20.58 5.80 13.13
C LEU A 54 -20.54 6.55 14.46
N ALA A 55 -19.69 7.58 14.56
CA ALA A 55 -19.60 8.41 15.76
C ALA A 55 -20.94 9.14 15.99
N GLY A 56 -21.27 9.35 17.24
CA GLY A 56 -22.52 9.99 17.64
C GLY A 56 -22.54 11.51 17.35
N PRO A 57 -23.38 12.25 18.10
CA PRO A 57 -23.49 13.70 17.92
C PRO A 57 -22.12 14.40 17.98
N GLY A 58 -21.89 15.34 17.10
CA GLY A 58 -20.63 16.08 17.01
C GLY A 58 -19.63 15.55 16.00
N ALA A 59 -19.86 14.37 15.42
CA ALA A 59 -18.97 13.82 14.40
C ALA A 59 -18.78 14.76 13.21
N ALA A 60 -19.85 15.44 12.78
CA ALA A 60 -19.81 16.38 11.67
C ALA A 60 -18.84 17.54 11.92
N ASP A 61 -18.68 17.95 13.18
CA ASP A 61 -17.81 19.08 13.55
C ASP A 61 -16.31 18.73 13.40
N VAL A 62 -15.94 17.44 13.51
CA VAL A 62 -14.54 17.00 13.38
C VAL A 62 -14.18 16.52 11.99
N LEU A 63 -15.16 16.29 11.11
CA LEU A 63 -14.91 15.82 9.74
C LEU A 63 -13.85 16.62 8.98
N PRO A 64 -13.88 17.98 8.97
CA PRO A 64 -12.86 18.74 8.25
C PRO A 64 -11.45 18.50 8.77
N TYR A 65 -11.29 18.34 10.09
CA TYR A 65 -9.98 18.09 10.70
C TYR A 65 -9.45 16.72 10.37
N VAL A 66 -10.31 15.71 10.40
CA VAL A 66 -9.94 14.33 10.02
C VAL A 66 -9.57 14.28 8.54
N ASP A 67 -10.32 14.96 7.68
CA ASP A 67 -10.01 15.00 6.25
C ASP A 67 -8.64 15.63 5.98
N ILE A 68 -8.31 16.73 6.69
CA ILE A 68 -7.00 17.37 6.59
C ILE A 68 -5.90 16.39 7.02
N ASP A 69 -6.09 15.68 8.12
CA ASP A 69 -5.11 14.71 8.61
C ASP A 69 -4.89 13.57 7.62
N LEU A 70 -5.96 13.04 7.03
CA LEU A 70 -5.87 11.97 6.02
C LEU A 70 -5.15 12.44 4.76
N LYS A 71 -5.35 13.69 4.35
CA LYS A 71 -4.63 14.28 3.23
C LYS A 71 -3.14 14.45 3.54
N LYS A 72 -2.80 14.83 4.77
CA LYS A 72 -1.40 14.93 5.20
C LYS A 72 -0.72 13.58 5.22
N ILE A 73 -1.41 12.55 5.69
CA ILE A 73 -0.90 11.18 5.67
C ILE A 73 -0.67 10.73 4.23
N ALA A 74 -1.61 10.97 3.33
CA ALA A 74 -1.47 10.61 1.92
C ALA A 74 -0.28 11.32 1.28
N ALA A 75 -0.06 12.61 1.58
CA ALA A 75 1.08 13.35 1.08
C ALA A 75 2.41 12.76 1.59
N ARG A 76 2.47 12.39 2.86
CA ARG A 76 3.65 11.78 3.46
C ARG A 76 3.96 10.42 2.84
N VAL A 77 2.93 9.60 2.62
CA VAL A 77 3.08 8.30 1.96
C VAL A 77 3.63 8.46 0.55
N GLN A 78 3.08 9.40 -0.22
CA GLN A 78 3.54 9.68 -1.57
C GLN A 78 5.01 10.13 -1.60
N GLU A 79 5.39 11.02 -0.71
CA GLU A 79 6.75 11.53 -0.65
C GLU A 79 7.73 10.43 -0.27
N LYS A 80 7.42 9.64 0.75
CA LYS A 80 8.27 8.51 1.16
C LYS A 80 8.41 7.49 0.04
N ALA A 81 7.33 7.20 -0.67
CA ALA A 81 7.37 6.28 -1.81
C ALA A 81 8.31 6.80 -2.90
N LYS A 82 8.21 8.07 -3.24
CA LYS A 82 9.09 8.69 -4.24
C LYS A 82 10.55 8.66 -3.83
N GLU A 83 10.83 9.02 -2.58
CA GLU A 83 12.19 8.99 -2.03
C GLU A 83 12.79 7.60 -2.07
N THR A 84 12.01 6.59 -1.66
CA THR A 84 12.45 5.22 -1.64
C THR A 84 12.75 4.71 -3.05
N CYS A 85 11.88 4.97 -4.00
CA CYS A 85 12.09 4.58 -5.39
C CYS A 85 13.30 5.28 -5.99
N THR A 86 13.44 6.58 -5.76
CA THR A 86 14.58 7.36 -6.26
C THR A 86 15.90 6.84 -5.68
N ALA A 87 15.92 6.53 -4.39
CA ALA A 87 17.11 5.98 -3.73
C ALA A 87 17.54 4.64 -4.32
N LYS A 88 16.62 3.88 -4.87
CA LYS A 88 16.89 2.60 -5.53
C LYS A 88 17.01 2.72 -7.06
N SER A 89 17.03 3.94 -7.57
CA SER A 89 17.11 4.25 -9.02
C SER A 89 15.93 3.68 -9.83
N VAL A 90 14.79 3.50 -9.20
CA VAL A 90 13.56 3.05 -9.87
C VAL A 90 12.74 4.30 -10.19
N ASN A 91 12.73 4.69 -11.47
CA ASN A 91 12.08 5.92 -11.92
C ASN A 91 10.79 5.68 -12.69
N ASP A 92 10.63 4.49 -13.28
CA ASP A 92 9.41 4.13 -14.00
C ASP A 92 8.40 3.53 -13.01
N VAL A 93 7.82 4.40 -12.21
CA VAL A 93 6.84 4.03 -11.20
C VAL A 93 5.64 4.97 -11.28
N THR A 94 4.45 4.40 -11.23
CA THR A 94 3.21 5.15 -11.13
C THR A 94 2.72 5.07 -9.69
N LEU A 95 2.22 6.18 -9.18
CA LEU A 95 1.70 6.25 -7.81
C LEU A 95 0.29 6.81 -7.84
N GLU A 96 -0.64 6.05 -7.28
CA GLU A 96 -2.05 6.43 -7.22
C GLU A 96 -2.53 6.51 -5.78
N VAL A 97 -3.29 7.55 -5.47
CA VAL A 97 -4.03 7.67 -4.21
C VAL A 97 -5.51 7.52 -4.54
N VAL A 98 -6.15 6.53 -3.96
CA VAL A 98 -7.56 6.23 -4.23
C VAL A 98 -8.33 6.26 -2.92
N GLU A 99 -9.42 7.01 -2.88
CA GLU A 99 -10.27 7.07 -1.71
C GLU A 99 -11.09 5.79 -1.58
N GLY A 100 -11.06 5.18 -0.41
CA GLY A 100 -11.83 3.98 -0.12
C GLY A 100 -11.16 3.07 0.89
N ASP A 101 -11.80 1.96 1.16
CA ASP A 101 -11.27 0.91 2.04
C ASP A 101 -10.11 0.19 1.34
N ALA A 102 -8.99 0.02 2.03
CA ALA A 102 -7.78 -0.55 1.44
C ALA A 102 -8.01 -1.93 0.82
N ARG A 103 -8.82 -2.78 1.43
CA ARG A 103 -9.11 -4.12 0.90
C ARG A 103 -9.74 -4.04 -0.47
N ASN A 104 -10.74 -3.19 -0.62
CA ASN A 104 -11.44 -2.99 -1.87
C ASN A 104 -10.59 -2.24 -2.89
N VAL A 105 -9.92 -1.17 -2.46
CA VAL A 105 -9.07 -0.34 -3.32
C VAL A 105 -7.98 -1.18 -3.99
N LEU A 106 -7.31 -2.03 -3.21
CA LEU A 106 -6.21 -2.86 -3.75
C LEU A 106 -6.73 -3.93 -4.71
N CYS A 107 -7.82 -4.61 -4.37
CA CYS A 107 -8.41 -5.61 -5.25
C CYS A 107 -8.94 -4.99 -6.54
N GLU A 108 -9.56 -3.81 -6.46
CA GLU A 108 -10.02 -3.08 -7.65
C GLU A 108 -8.85 -2.60 -8.52
N ALA A 109 -7.74 -2.18 -7.91
CA ALA A 109 -6.55 -1.78 -8.65
C ALA A 109 -5.97 -2.96 -9.44
N VAL A 110 -5.95 -4.14 -8.85
CA VAL A 110 -5.54 -5.38 -9.54
C VAL A 110 -6.38 -5.61 -10.79
N GLU A 111 -7.69 -5.50 -10.66
CA GLU A 111 -8.63 -5.68 -11.78
C GLU A 111 -8.46 -4.60 -12.84
N LYS A 112 -8.43 -3.35 -12.43
CA LYS A 112 -8.34 -2.20 -13.34
C LYS A 112 -7.06 -2.21 -14.17
N HIS A 113 -5.94 -2.58 -13.57
CA HIS A 113 -4.63 -2.55 -14.22
C HIS A 113 -4.18 -3.92 -14.73
N HIS A 114 -5.02 -4.93 -14.60
CA HIS A 114 -4.68 -6.31 -14.96
C HIS A 114 -3.36 -6.75 -14.34
N ALA A 115 -3.19 -6.47 -13.05
CA ALA A 115 -1.95 -6.76 -12.35
C ALA A 115 -1.70 -8.25 -12.24
N SER A 116 -0.44 -8.64 -12.39
CA SER A 116 0.00 -10.02 -12.22
C SER A 116 0.32 -10.35 -10.78
N VAL A 117 0.76 -9.34 -10.01
CA VAL A 117 1.18 -9.52 -8.62
C VAL A 117 0.69 -8.33 -7.80
N LEU A 118 0.19 -8.62 -6.62
CA LEU A 118 -0.12 -7.64 -5.59
C LEU A 118 0.80 -7.90 -4.40
N VAL A 119 1.55 -6.88 -3.98
CA VAL A 119 2.45 -6.95 -2.84
C VAL A 119 1.87 -6.12 -1.69
N VAL A 120 1.80 -6.73 -0.52
CA VAL A 120 1.35 -6.05 0.70
C VAL A 120 2.26 -6.42 1.87
N GLY A 121 2.34 -5.53 2.87
CA GLY A 121 2.97 -5.87 4.13
C GLY A 121 2.10 -6.83 4.92
N SER A 122 2.70 -7.56 5.85
CA SER A 122 1.96 -8.54 6.66
C SER A 122 0.97 -7.89 7.61
N HIS A 123 1.23 -6.63 8.01
CA HIS A 123 0.36 -5.84 8.87
C HIS A 123 0.29 -4.42 8.33
N GLY A 124 -0.80 -3.72 8.63
CA GLY A 124 -0.95 -2.32 8.33
C GLY A 124 -0.90 -1.47 9.59
N TYR A 125 -1.27 -0.23 9.43
CA TYR A 125 -1.38 0.71 10.54
C TYR A 125 -2.47 0.23 11.52
N GLY A 126 -2.13 0.21 12.82
CA GLY A 126 -3.06 -0.24 13.85
C GLY A 126 -3.13 -1.76 14.01
N ALA A 127 -2.15 -2.49 13.50
CA ALA A 127 -2.12 -3.94 13.58
C ALA A 127 -2.15 -4.45 15.03
N ILE A 128 -2.90 -5.52 15.25
CA ILE A 128 -2.95 -6.20 16.55
C ILE A 128 -1.73 -7.13 16.62
N LYS A 129 -0.95 -7.00 17.70
CA LYS A 129 0.31 -7.75 17.86
C LYS A 129 0.18 -9.28 17.76
N ARG A 130 -1.00 -9.81 18.06
CA ARG A 130 -1.25 -11.27 18.06
C ARG A 130 -1.75 -11.81 16.74
N ALA A 131 -2.10 -10.93 15.80
CA ALA A 131 -2.57 -11.38 14.49
C ALA A 131 -1.40 -11.93 13.67
N VAL A 132 -1.58 -13.08 13.06
CA VAL A 132 -0.57 -13.65 12.15
C VAL A 132 -0.47 -12.81 10.89
N LEU A 133 -1.61 -12.36 10.38
CA LEU A 133 -1.70 -11.44 9.24
C LEU A 133 -2.66 -10.30 9.57
N GLY A 134 -2.42 -9.14 8.99
CA GLY A 134 -3.34 -8.01 9.08
C GLY A 134 -4.60 -8.26 8.25
N SER A 135 -5.65 -7.48 8.53
CA SER A 135 -6.94 -7.64 7.85
C SER A 135 -6.84 -7.42 6.34
N VAL A 136 -6.02 -6.45 5.91
CA VAL A 136 -5.85 -6.13 4.47
C VAL A 136 -5.11 -7.26 3.76
N SER A 137 -3.98 -7.72 4.31
CA SER A 137 -3.20 -8.81 3.70
C SER A 137 -3.99 -10.11 3.64
N ASP A 138 -4.71 -10.43 4.70
CA ASP A 138 -5.55 -11.63 4.75
C ASP A 138 -6.67 -11.56 3.71
N TYR A 139 -7.38 -10.43 3.65
CA TYR A 139 -8.44 -10.22 2.66
C TYR A 139 -7.91 -10.34 1.23
N CYS A 140 -6.81 -9.67 0.93
CA CYS A 140 -6.24 -9.70 -0.42
C CYS A 140 -5.77 -11.09 -0.81
N ALA A 141 -5.19 -11.84 0.13
CA ALA A 141 -4.77 -13.21 -0.12
C ALA A 141 -5.93 -14.11 -0.56
N HIS A 142 -7.14 -13.85 -0.05
CA HIS A 142 -8.33 -14.64 -0.37
C HIS A 142 -9.11 -14.12 -1.57
N HIS A 143 -9.07 -12.82 -1.84
CA HIS A 143 -9.99 -12.17 -2.78
C HIS A 143 -9.35 -11.54 -4.01
N ALA A 144 -8.07 -11.21 -4.01
CA ALA A 144 -7.43 -10.63 -5.19
C ALA A 144 -7.30 -11.67 -6.30
N HIS A 145 -7.61 -11.26 -7.52
CA HIS A 145 -7.54 -12.16 -8.69
C HIS A 145 -6.16 -12.17 -9.34
N CYS A 146 -5.12 -12.30 -8.53
CA CYS A 146 -3.74 -12.40 -8.98
C CYS A 146 -2.90 -13.05 -7.89
N THR A 147 -1.62 -13.27 -8.19
CA THR A 147 -0.65 -13.70 -7.17
C THR A 147 -0.50 -12.61 -6.12
N VAL A 148 -0.61 -12.98 -4.85
CA VAL A 148 -0.42 -12.04 -3.74
C VAL A 148 0.83 -12.41 -2.97
N MET A 149 1.75 -11.44 -2.86
CA MET A 149 2.96 -11.57 -2.05
C MET A 149 2.78 -10.80 -0.75
N ILE A 150 2.91 -11.48 0.35
CA ILE A 150 2.85 -10.87 1.68
C ILE A 150 4.27 -10.81 2.23
N VAL A 151 4.80 -9.60 2.35
CA VAL A 151 6.16 -9.38 2.82
C VAL A 151 6.13 -9.18 4.32
N LYS A 152 6.83 -10.05 5.04
CA LYS A 152 6.91 -9.99 6.50
C LYS A 152 8.18 -9.26 6.91
N LYS A 153 8.02 -8.21 7.70
CA LYS A 153 9.17 -7.51 8.26
C LYS A 153 9.80 -8.39 9.34
N PRO A 154 11.09 -8.71 9.24
CA PRO A 154 11.74 -9.52 10.26
C PRO A 154 11.69 -8.86 11.63
N LYS A 155 11.52 -9.66 12.68
CA LYS A 155 11.70 -9.19 14.04
C LYS A 155 13.18 -9.05 14.31
N ILE A 156 13.60 -7.85 14.71
CA ILE A 156 14.98 -7.64 15.14
C ILE A 156 15.10 -8.16 16.56
N LYS A 157 15.94 -9.21 16.74
CA LYS A 157 16.28 -9.69 18.07
C LYS A 157 17.47 -8.90 18.56
N HIS A 158 17.28 -8.22 19.66
CA HIS A 158 18.38 -7.53 20.36
C HIS A 158 18.95 -8.40 21.44
#